data_b07b885f9f00746395586518db1f18f9
#
_entry.id   b07b885f9f00746395586518db1f18f9
#
_cell.length_a   1.000
_cell.length_b   1.000
_cell.length_c   1.000
_cell.angle_alpha   90.00
_cell.angle_beta   90.00
_cell.angle_gamma   90.00
#
_symmetry.space_group_name_H-M   'P 1'
#
loop_
_entity.id
_entity.type
_entity.pdbx_description
1 polymer ?
#
loop_
_entity_poly.entity_id
_entity_poly.type
_entity_poly.pdbx_seq_one_letter_code
_entity_poly.pdbx_strand_id
1 'polypeptide(L)'
;AAPADKPLVYACSGCSNVAQLANQLAVELDRAGRAQMSCISGVGGGVPALVKLAQSGRPILALDGCPLACCQACLAQAGVQADQHVVLSTLAICKRNGRACTHQEQAQAAAAVDAVLHCLTPHGHLA
;
A
#
# COMPACT_ATOMS: atom_id res chain seq x y z
N ALA A 1 9.71 -5.15 -18.96
CA ALA A 1 9.56 -6.22 -18.01
C ALA A 1 8.10 -6.65 -17.93
N ALA A 2 7.86 -7.90 -17.67
CA ALA A 2 6.52 -8.39 -17.50
C ALA A 2 5.88 -7.73 -16.27
N PRO A 3 4.56 -7.44 -16.32
CA PRO A 3 3.89 -6.90 -15.13
C PRO A 3 4.06 -7.76 -13.89
N ALA A 4 4.27 -9.08 -14.07
CA ALA A 4 4.46 -10.01 -12.96
C ALA A 4 5.72 -9.72 -12.14
N ASP A 5 6.68 -8.96 -12.68
CA ASP A 5 7.90 -8.61 -11.97
C ASP A 5 7.71 -7.44 -11.01
N LYS A 6 6.61 -6.70 -11.16
CA LYS A 6 6.33 -5.58 -10.27
C LYS A 6 5.72 -6.06 -8.97
N PRO A 7 6.04 -5.38 -7.85
CA PRO A 7 5.32 -5.67 -6.62
C PRO A 7 3.87 -5.24 -6.73
N LEU A 8 3.02 -5.89 -5.96
CA LEU A 8 1.64 -5.46 -5.77
C LEU A 8 1.63 -4.40 -4.68
N VAL A 9 0.80 -3.37 -4.84
CA VAL A 9 0.57 -2.39 -3.80
C VAL A 9 -0.91 -2.37 -3.44
N TYR A 10 -1.18 -2.37 -2.14
CA TYR A 10 -2.51 -2.25 -1.58
C TYR A 10 -2.53 -1.06 -0.62
N ALA A 11 -3.66 -0.40 -0.53
CA ALA A 11 -3.81 0.72 0.39
C ALA A 11 -5.17 0.68 1.05
N CYS A 12 -5.23 1.15 2.29
CA CYS A 12 -6.51 1.41 2.91
C CYS A 12 -7.16 2.61 2.25
N SER A 13 -8.40 2.83 2.56
CA SER A 13 -9.16 3.98 2.10
C SER A 13 -10.13 4.37 3.21
N GLY A 14 -10.59 5.59 3.20
CA GLY A 14 -11.55 6.07 4.18
C GLY A 14 -11.52 7.58 4.30
N CYS A 15 -12.20 8.10 5.31
CA CYS A 15 -12.44 9.54 5.41
C CYS A 15 -11.28 10.33 6.01
N SER A 16 -10.33 9.67 6.68
CA SER A 16 -9.22 10.41 7.29
C SER A 16 -8.21 10.89 6.24
N ASN A 17 -7.47 11.93 6.59
CA ASN A 17 -6.39 12.44 5.74
C ASN A 17 -5.36 11.38 5.41
N VAL A 18 -4.97 10.57 6.40
CA VAL A 18 -3.95 9.54 6.19
C VAL A 18 -4.47 8.37 5.36
N ALA A 19 -5.75 8.03 5.45
CA ALA A 19 -6.34 7.00 4.61
C ALA A 19 -6.37 7.45 3.15
N GLN A 20 -6.76 8.69 2.89
CA GLN A 20 -6.75 9.24 1.54
C GLN A 20 -5.33 9.33 0.99
N LEU A 21 -4.37 9.72 1.81
CA LEU A 21 -2.97 9.77 1.39
C LEU A 21 -2.43 8.38 1.05
N ALA A 22 -2.75 7.37 1.85
CA ALA A 22 -2.33 5.99 1.56
C ALA A 22 -2.84 5.56 0.18
N ASN A 23 -4.12 5.80 -0.10
CA ASN A 23 -4.72 5.47 -1.39
C ASN A 23 -4.04 6.24 -2.54
N GLN A 24 -3.84 7.54 -2.34
CA GLN A 24 -3.19 8.39 -3.34
C GLN A 24 -1.79 7.89 -3.69
N LEU A 25 -0.99 7.52 -2.69
CA LEU A 25 0.37 7.01 -2.91
C LEU A 25 0.36 5.72 -3.71
N ALA A 26 -0.57 4.80 -3.41
CA ALA A 26 -0.69 3.56 -4.16
C ALA A 26 -1.05 3.83 -5.62
N VAL A 27 -1.99 4.73 -5.86
CA VAL A 27 -2.40 5.11 -7.22
C VAL A 27 -1.22 5.72 -7.98
N GLU A 28 -0.45 6.57 -7.33
CA GLU A 28 0.71 7.21 -7.97
C GLU A 28 1.78 6.18 -8.33
N LEU A 29 2.05 5.21 -7.47
CA LEU A 29 2.99 4.13 -7.77
C LEU A 29 2.54 3.31 -8.98
N ASP A 30 1.25 3.02 -9.06
CA ASP A 30 0.68 2.26 -10.18
C ASP A 30 0.82 3.04 -11.49
N ARG A 31 0.44 4.31 -11.47
CA ARG A 31 0.48 5.16 -12.67
C ARG A 31 1.91 5.43 -13.15
N ALA A 32 2.86 5.45 -12.23
CA ALA A 32 4.27 5.59 -12.57
C ALA A 32 4.91 4.29 -13.05
N GLY A 33 4.17 3.19 -13.04
CA GLY A 33 4.68 1.89 -13.47
C GLY A 33 5.63 1.23 -12.48
N ARG A 34 5.67 1.69 -11.24
CA ARG A 34 6.61 1.19 -10.22
C ARG A 34 6.04 0.03 -9.40
N ALA A 35 4.73 -0.08 -9.33
CA ALA A 35 4.02 -1.16 -8.67
C ALA A 35 2.68 -1.35 -9.38
N GLN A 36 2.05 -2.49 -9.18
CA GLN A 36 0.69 -2.72 -9.66
C GLN A 36 -0.27 -2.63 -8.50
N MET A 37 -1.17 -1.67 -8.53
CA MET A 37 -2.19 -1.53 -7.50
C MET A 37 -3.30 -2.54 -7.74
N SER A 38 -3.70 -3.24 -6.70
CA SER A 38 -4.88 -4.09 -6.72
C SER A 38 -5.89 -3.60 -5.70
N CYS A 39 -7.05 -4.22 -5.69
CA CYS A 39 -8.21 -3.72 -4.95
C CYS A 39 -8.31 -4.38 -3.58
N ILE A 40 -7.97 -3.64 -2.55
CA ILE A 40 -8.00 -4.17 -1.18
C ILE A 40 -9.41 -4.50 -0.71
N SER A 41 -10.41 -3.73 -1.14
CA SER A 41 -11.79 -4.02 -0.76
C SER A 41 -12.26 -5.34 -1.34
N GLY A 42 -11.79 -5.68 -2.54
CA GLY A 42 -12.10 -6.98 -3.14
C GLY A 42 -11.43 -8.13 -2.41
N VAL A 43 -10.21 -7.94 -1.93
CA VAL A 43 -9.50 -8.94 -1.11
C VAL A 43 -10.25 -9.15 0.21
N GLY A 44 -10.57 -8.05 0.90
CA GLY A 44 -11.31 -8.13 2.17
C GLY A 44 -12.70 -8.71 2.01
N GLY A 45 -13.34 -8.46 0.87
CA GLY A 45 -14.67 -8.98 0.55
C GLY A 45 -14.69 -10.40 0.00
N GLY A 46 -13.53 -11.00 -0.21
CA GLY A 46 -13.44 -12.37 -0.69
C GLY A 46 -13.74 -12.56 -2.17
N VAL A 47 -13.52 -11.53 -2.99
CA VAL A 47 -13.71 -11.65 -4.44
C VAL A 47 -12.65 -12.60 -5.00
N PRO A 48 -13.06 -13.75 -5.59
CA PRO A 48 -12.11 -14.83 -5.88
C PRO A 48 -10.91 -14.43 -6.72
N ALA A 49 -11.09 -13.68 -7.78
CA ALA A 49 -9.97 -13.28 -8.65
C ALA A 49 -8.98 -12.38 -7.93
N LEU A 50 -9.47 -11.50 -7.05
CA LEU A 50 -8.63 -10.56 -6.33
C LEU A 50 -7.91 -11.24 -5.16
N VAL A 51 -8.56 -12.17 -4.49
CA VAL A 51 -7.92 -13.01 -3.47
C VAL A 51 -6.81 -13.85 -4.10
N LYS A 52 -7.08 -14.44 -5.26
CA LYS A 52 -6.09 -15.26 -5.96
C LYS A 52 -4.86 -14.45 -6.35
N LEU A 53 -5.04 -13.22 -6.81
CA LEU A 53 -3.92 -12.34 -7.14
C LEU A 53 -3.08 -12.03 -5.91
N ALA A 54 -3.72 -11.74 -4.78
CA ALA A 54 -3.00 -11.48 -3.52
C ALA A 54 -2.19 -12.70 -3.07
N GLN A 55 -2.68 -13.90 -3.36
CA GLN A 55 -2.04 -15.15 -3.00
C GLN A 55 -0.99 -15.62 -4.01
N SER A 56 -0.71 -14.83 -5.05
CA SER A 56 0.13 -15.25 -6.17
C SER A 56 1.61 -15.39 -5.86
N GLY A 57 2.06 -14.95 -4.69
CA GLY A 57 3.47 -15.00 -4.31
C GLY A 57 4.26 -13.78 -4.76
N ARG A 58 3.64 -12.82 -5.43
CA ARG A 58 4.32 -11.57 -5.79
C ARG A 58 4.60 -10.75 -4.53
N PRO A 59 5.70 -9.99 -4.51
CA PRO A 59 5.97 -9.10 -3.38
C PRO A 59 4.83 -8.11 -3.16
N ILE A 60 4.49 -7.85 -1.90
CA ILE A 60 3.37 -6.99 -1.53
C ILE A 60 3.82 -5.85 -0.65
N LEU A 61 3.48 -4.63 -1.04
CA LEU A 61 3.58 -3.44 -0.22
C LEU A 61 2.17 -3.05 0.24
N ALA A 62 1.96 -2.99 1.55
CA ALA A 62 0.70 -2.57 2.14
C ALA A 62 0.85 -1.18 2.77
N LEU A 63 -0.03 -0.27 2.41
CA LEU A 63 -0.04 1.10 2.91
C LEU A 63 -1.29 1.32 3.75
N ASP A 64 -1.09 1.58 5.04
CA ASP A 64 -2.16 1.95 5.96
C ASP A 64 -1.96 3.35 6.47
N GLY A 65 -3.07 4.08 6.66
CA GLY A 65 -2.99 5.44 7.16
C GLY A 65 -2.75 5.52 8.66
N CYS A 66 -3.34 4.61 9.43
CA CYS A 66 -3.30 4.67 10.88
C CYS A 66 -3.15 3.27 11.50
N PRO A 67 -2.95 3.19 12.83
CA PRO A 67 -2.71 1.90 13.49
C PRO A 67 -3.85 0.88 13.43
N LEU A 68 -5.04 1.28 12.97
CA LEU A 68 -6.11 0.31 12.73
C LEU A 68 -5.71 -0.72 11.68
N ALA A 69 -4.80 -0.33 10.79
CA ALA A 69 -4.19 -1.23 9.81
C ALA A 69 -5.22 -2.05 9.02
N CYS A 70 -6.21 -1.36 8.47
CA CYS A 70 -7.30 -2.01 7.75
C CYS A 70 -6.82 -2.77 6.51
N CYS A 71 -5.83 -2.23 5.80
CA CYS A 71 -5.25 -2.91 4.64
C CYS A 71 -4.61 -4.23 5.05
N GLN A 72 -3.79 -4.20 6.09
CA GLN A 72 -3.15 -5.40 6.61
C GLN A 72 -4.20 -6.42 7.06
N ALA A 73 -5.25 -5.96 7.72
CA ALA A 73 -6.33 -6.84 8.19
C ALA A 73 -7.05 -7.53 7.02
N CYS A 74 -7.29 -6.80 5.93
CA CYS A 74 -7.92 -7.38 4.73
C CYS A 74 -7.03 -8.44 4.10
N LEU A 75 -5.72 -8.20 4.02
CA LEU A 75 -4.79 -9.20 3.50
C LEU A 75 -4.76 -10.44 4.40
N ALA A 76 -4.75 -10.25 5.72
CA ALA A 76 -4.78 -11.35 6.68
C ALA A 76 -6.03 -12.22 6.52
N GLN A 77 -7.16 -11.60 6.19
CA GLN A 77 -8.40 -12.32 5.95
C GLN A 77 -8.27 -13.30 4.78
N ALA A 78 -7.43 -12.99 3.81
CA ALA A 78 -7.14 -13.86 2.67
C ALA A 78 -5.94 -14.78 2.92
N GLY A 79 -5.41 -14.81 4.14
CA GLY A 79 -4.25 -15.62 4.48
C GLY A 79 -2.95 -15.09 3.91
N VAL A 80 -2.88 -13.81 3.61
CA VAL A 80 -1.73 -13.19 2.96
C VAL A 80 -1.05 -12.23 3.91
N GLN A 81 0.27 -12.23 3.91
CA GLN A 81 1.08 -11.30 4.68
C GLN A 81 1.86 -10.40 3.74
N ALA A 82 1.83 -9.09 3.97
CA ALA A 82 2.60 -8.15 3.18
C ALA A 82 4.10 -8.33 3.46
N ASP A 83 4.91 -8.15 2.43
CA ASP A 83 6.36 -8.17 2.57
C ASP A 83 6.87 -6.90 3.23
N GLN A 84 6.22 -5.78 2.95
CA GLN A 84 6.49 -4.51 3.62
C GLN A 84 5.16 -3.85 3.98
N HIS A 85 5.10 -3.25 5.16
CA HIS A 85 3.91 -2.58 5.66
C HIS A 85 4.30 -1.20 6.19
N VAL A 86 3.69 -0.16 5.64
CA VAL A 86 3.92 1.21 6.08
C VAL A 86 2.64 1.75 6.70
N VAL A 87 2.76 2.28 7.91
CA VAL A 87 1.66 2.98 8.59
C VAL A 87 2.02 4.46 8.63
N LEU A 88 1.28 5.28 7.88
CA LEU A 88 1.65 6.68 7.67
C LEU A 88 1.67 7.49 8.96
N SER A 89 0.80 7.17 9.91
CA SER A 89 0.76 7.89 11.18
C SER A 89 2.02 7.71 12.02
N THR A 90 2.86 6.71 11.73
CA THR A 90 4.15 6.54 12.40
C THR A 90 5.20 7.52 11.87
N LEU A 91 4.91 8.23 10.80
CA LEU A 91 5.82 9.17 10.14
C LEU A 91 5.59 10.61 10.63
N ALA A 92 5.07 10.78 11.83
CA ALA A 92 4.73 12.08 12.40
C ALA A 92 3.64 12.81 11.61
N ILE A 93 2.77 12.08 10.95
CA ILE A 93 1.61 12.61 10.23
C ILE A 93 0.37 12.31 11.05
N CYS A 94 -0.21 13.33 11.66
CA CYS A 94 -1.38 13.14 12.52
C CYS A 94 -2.62 12.79 11.71
N LYS A 95 -3.34 11.77 12.15
CA LYS A 95 -4.63 11.42 11.57
C LYS A 95 -5.66 12.48 11.90
N ARG A 96 -6.36 12.97 10.88
CA ARG A 96 -7.44 13.97 11.02
C ARG A 96 -8.59 13.61 10.10
N ASN A 97 -9.80 13.92 10.53
CA ASN A 97 -10.98 13.81 9.69
C ASN A 97 -11.37 15.20 9.19
N GLY A 98 -11.97 15.27 8.00
CA GLY A 98 -12.45 16.51 7.43
C GLY A 98 -11.37 17.44 6.91
N ARG A 99 -10.14 16.97 6.76
CA ARG A 99 -9.00 17.78 6.36
C ARG A 99 -8.00 16.92 5.59
N ALA A 100 -7.43 17.46 4.52
CA ALA A 100 -6.42 16.75 3.74
C ALA A 100 -5.04 16.85 4.41
N CYS A 101 -4.13 15.98 4.00
CA CYS A 101 -2.72 16.11 4.35
C CYS A 101 -2.12 17.35 3.67
N THR A 102 -1.15 17.99 4.33
CA THR A 102 -0.41 19.09 3.73
C THR A 102 0.55 18.58 2.66
N HIS A 103 1.04 19.49 1.81
CA HIS A 103 2.05 19.12 0.81
C HIS A 103 3.31 18.56 1.47
N GLN A 104 3.71 19.10 2.60
CA GLN A 104 4.87 18.60 3.34
C GLN A 104 4.65 17.19 3.85
N GLU A 105 3.47 16.91 4.38
CA GLU A 105 3.11 15.56 4.84
C GLU A 105 3.08 14.58 3.67
N GLN A 106 2.55 15.00 2.54
CA GLN A 106 2.52 14.18 1.33
C GLN A 106 3.93 13.84 0.85
N ALA A 107 4.83 14.81 0.82
CA ALA A 107 6.21 14.61 0.40
C ALA A 107 6.96 13.68 1.36
N GLN A 108 6.74 13.86 2.65
CA GLN A 108 7.35 13.02 3.68
C GLN A 108 6.91 11.57 3.55
N ALA A 109 5.63 11.35 3.34
CA ALA A 109 5.08 10.01 3.17
C ALA A 109 5.58 9.37 1.87
N ALA A 110 5.62 10.13 0.78
CA ALA A 110 6.10 9.64 -0.51
C ALA A 110 7.56 9.19 -0.43
N ALA A 111 8.41 9.94 0.26
CA ALA A 111 9.81 9.59 0.43
C ALA A 111 9.97 8.30 1.24
N ALA A 112 9.20 8.12 2.30
CA ALA A 112 9.24 6.93 3.12
C ALA A 112 8.78 5.69 2.34
N VAL A 113 7.70 5.82 1.58
CA VAL A 113 7.17 4.74 0.74
C VAL A 113 8.16 4.39 -0.36
N ASP A 114 8.80 5.38 -0.96
CA ASP A 114 9.80 5.16 -2.00
C ASP A 114 10.98 4.33 -1.48
N ALA A 115 11.47 4.65 -0.29
CA ALA A 115 12.56 3.91 0.33
C ALA A 115 12.18 2.45 0.60
N VAL A 116 10.97 2.21 1.08
CA VAL A 116 10.47 0.86 1.35
C VAL A 116 10.28 0.08 0.05
N LEU A 117 9.79 0.74 -1.00
CA LEU A 117 9.55 0.11 -2.28
C LEU A 117 10.84 -0.44 -2.88
N HIS A 118 11.97 0.24 -2.70
CA HIS A 118 13.26 -0.23 -3.18
C HIS A 118 13.62 -1.61 -2.62
N CYS A 119 13.15 -1.93 -1.42
CA CYS A 119 13.41 -3.24 -0.80
C CYS A 119 12.60 -4.36 -1.46
N LEU A 120 11.57 -4.02 -2.24
CA LEU A 120 10.68 -4.99 -2.86
C LEU A 120 10.92 -5.18 -4.36
N THR A 121 11.80 -4.38 -4.96
CA THR A 121 12.12 -4.58 -6.37
C THR A 121 12.95 -5.84 -6.51
N PRO A 122 12.83 -6.57 -7.63
CA PRO A 122 13.63 -7.78 -7.83
C PRO A 122 15.13 -7.53 -7.68
N HIS A 123 15.62 -6.39 -8.15
CA HIS A 123 17.04 -6.06 -8.05
C HIS A 123 17.45 -5.70 -6.63
N GLY A 124 16.67 -4.90 -5.93
CA GLY A 124 16.90 -4.57 -4.54
C GLY A 124 16.79 -5.79 -3.65
N HIS A 125 15.89 -6.68 -3.99
CA HIS A 125 15.68 -7.91 -3.27
C HIS A 125 16.87 -8.86 -3.39
N LEU A 126 17.50 -8.88 -4.55
CA LEU A 126 18.63 -9.74 -4.83
C LEU A 126 19.95 -9.19 -4.30
N ALA A 127 19.98 -7.92 -4.03
CA ALA A 127 21.15 -7.30 -3.42
C ALA A 127 21.25 -7.59 -1.92
#